data_3b9c5b14a14c4a6ee1a3873ee1bd8030
#
_entry.id   3b9c5b14a14c4a6ee1a3873ee1bd8030
#
_cell.length_a   1.000
_cell.length_b   1.000
_cell.length_c   1.000
_cell.angle_alpha   90.00
_cell.angle_beta   90.00
_cell.angle_gamma   90.00
#
_symmetry.space_group_name_H-M   'P 1'
#
loop_
_entity.id
_entity.type
_entity.pdbx_description
1 polymer ?
#
loop_
_entity_poly.entity_id
_entity_poly.type
_entity_poly.pdbx_seq_one_letter_code
_entity_poly.pdbx_strand_id
1 'polypeptide(L)'
;KEARHATEMAMQLAENECDAEGQYRLGTEAALQPHLRTIVILKNDAVWCSSLPGNRVLLVNSSILPESSLLLVPSASTVNGLPVLLYQTIHAGSRIIVSISDSHIRDALDMPLNGVEYSLRVGNNLLGLTGDVTTADPTKKQLLRVKASGYPFSVQFNSPPLFSLKRLFNRAGGVVLFLLIISSLSAYILQRYISKD
;
A
#
# COMPACT_ATOMS: atom_id res chain seq x y z
N LYS A 1 9.71 -7.75 -0.70
CA LYS A 1 10.78 -8.76 -0.79
C LYS A 1 10.68 -9.54 -2.09
N GLU A 2 9.52 -10.12 -2.43
CA GLU A 2 9.27 -10.89 -3.66
C GLU A 2 9.64 -10.12 -4.93
N ALA A 3 9.15 -8.89 -5.09
CA ALA A 3 9.45 -8.06 -6.25
C ALA A 3 10.96 -7.79 -6.41
N ARG A 4 11.71 -7.66 -5.31
CA ARG A 4 13.17 -7.51 -5.37
C ARG A 4 13.83 -8.81 -5.83
N HIS A 5 13.42 -9.94 -5.27
CA HIS A 5 13.93 -11.25 -5.68
C HIS A 5 13.68 -11.51 -7.17
N ALA A 6 12.46 -11.24 -7.63
CA ALA A 6 12.11 -11.37 -9.04
C ALA A 6 12.94 -10.42 -9.94
N THR A 7 13.26 -9.21 -9.50
CA THR A 7 14.13 -8.32 -10.27
C THR A 7 15.57 -8.81 -10.29
N GLU A 8 16.09 -9.37 -9.23
CA GLU A 8 17.45 -9.94 -9.18
C GLU A 8 17.60 -11.12 -10.16
N MET A 9 16.61 -12.01 -10.20
CA MET A 9 16.57 -13.10 -11.17
C MET A 9 16.43 -12.58 -12.61
N ALA A 10 15.56 -11.60 -12.83
CA ALA A 10 15.39 -11.00 -14.15
C ALA A 10 16.64 -10.23 -14.64
N MET A 11 17.45 -9.66 -13.74
CA MET A 11 18.75 -9.07 -14.09
C MET A 11 19.71 -10.10 -14.70
N GLN A 12 19.81 -11.28 -14.10
CA GLN A 12 20.65 -12.36 -14.63
C GLN A 12 20.17 -12.81 -16.02
N LEU A 13 18.85 -12.83 -16.23
CA LEU A 13 18.30 -13.17 -17.54
C LEU A 13 18.54 -12.07 -18.58
N ALA A 14 18.52 -10.81 -18.18
CA ALA A 14 18.71 -9.66 -19.07
C ALA A 14 20.10 -9.66 -19.76
N GLU A 15 21.08 -10.35 -19.19
CA GLU A 15 22.42 -10.54 -19.76
C GLU A 15 22.48 -11.64 -20.83
N ASN A 16 21.47 -12.50 -20.89
CA ASN A 16 21.36 -13.60 -21.82
C ASN A 16 20.37 -13.29 -22.97
N GLU A 17 19.99 -14.31 -23.75
CA GLU A 17 18.96 -14.17 -24.76
C GLU A 17 17.55 -14.43 -24.20
N CYS A 18 16.56 -13.71 -24.72
CA CYS A 18 15.15 -13.97 -24.42
C CYS A 18 14.58 -15.00 -25.36
N ASP A 19 14.96 -16.24 -25.18
CA ASP A 19 14.42 -17.41 -25.88
C ASP A 19 13.18 -17.97 -25.12
N ALA A 20 12.66 -19.10 -25.60
CA ALA A 20 11.53 -19.79 -25.00
C ALA A 20 11.82 -20.24 -23.56
N GLU A 21 13.05 -20.65 -23.28
CA GLU A 21 13.50 -21.02 -21.93
C GLU A 21 13.56 -19.81 -21.00
N GLY A 22 14.08 -18.70 -21.45
CA GLY A 22 14.11 -17.44 -20.71
C GLY A 22 12.70 -16.93 -20.35
N GLN A 23 11.76 -16.98 -21.31
CA GLN A 23 10.35 -16.65 -21.05
C GLN A 23 9.71 -17.61 -20.06
N TYR A 24 9.96 -18.91 -20.19
CA TYR A 24 9.47 -19.92 -19.27
C TYR A 24 9.96 -19.68 -17.84
N ARG A 25 11.23 -19.37 -17.66
CA ARG A 25 11.82 -19.05 -16.35
C ARG A 25 11.19 -17.81 -15.73
N LEU A 26 11.00 -16.72 -16.51
CA LEU A 26 10.27 -15.52 -16.02
C LEU A 26 8.84 -15.84 -15.64
N GLY A 27 8.13 -16.64 -16.44
CA GLY A 27 6.76 -17.07 -16.18
C GLY A 27 6.65 -17.91 -14.92
N THR A 28 7.57 -18.84 -14.72
CA THR A 28 7.65 -19.70 -13.54
C THR A 28 7.91 -18.87 -12.29
N GLU A 29 8.86 -17.93 -12.33
CA GLU A 29 9.14 -17.04 -11.21
C GLU A 29 7.93 -16.19 -10.86
N ALA A 30 7.26 -15.58 -11.84
CA ALA A 30 6.04 -14.80 -11.59
C ALA A 30 4.92 -15.66 -10.97
N ALA A 31 4.79 -16.93 -11.40
CA ALA A 31 3.77 -17.83 -10.89
C ALA A 31 4.06 -18.35 -9.47
N LEU A 32 5.33 -18.50 -9.11
CA LEU A 32 5.74 -18.96 -7.77
C LEU A 32 5.58 -17.90 -6.69
N GLN A 33 5.51 -16.62 -7.09
CA GLN A 33 5.35 -15.51 -6.14
C GLN A 33 3.88 -15.11 -6.05
N PRO A 34 3.21 -15.31 -4.91
CA PRO A 34 1.75 -15.16 -4.80
C PRO A 34 1.25 -13.74 -5.05
N HIS A 35 2.09 -12.73 -4.85
CA HIS A 35 1.72 -11.32 -5.01
C HIS A 35 2.12 -10.72 -6.35
N LEU A 36 2.90 -11.43 -7.16
CA LEU A 36 3.33 -10.97 -8.46
C LEU A 36 2.36 -11.37 -9.57
N ARG A 37 2.30 -10.55 -10.62
CA ARG A 37 1.51 -10.84 -11.83
C ARG A 37 2.38 -11.04 -13.04
N THR A 38 3.33 -10.14 -13.25
CA THR A 38 4.19 -10.18 -14.42
C THR A 38 5.58 -9.64 -14.12
N ILE A 39 6.54 -10.12 -14.86
CA ILE A 39 7.90 -9.62 -14.91
C ILE A 39 8.18 -9.24 -16.35
N VAL A 40 8.65 -8.02 -16.60
CA VAL A 40 8.94 -7.49 -17.93
C VAL A 40 10.33 -6.87 -17.93
N ILE A 41 11.11 -7.16 -18.95
CA ILE A 41 12.42 -6.57 -19.20
C ILE A 41 12.32 -5.69 -20.43
N LEU A 42 12.64 -4.41 -20.30
CA LEU A 42 12.74 -3.46 -21.39
C LEU A 42 14.21 -3.20 -21.71
N LYS A 43 14.54 -3.17 -23.01
CA LYS A 43 15.82 -2.68 -23.53
C LYS A 43 15.51 -1.56 -24.54
N ASN A 44 16.14 -0.41 -24.39
CA ASN A 44 15.88 0.77 -25.23
C ASN A 44 14.39 1.15 -25.24
N ASP A 45 13.73 1.11 -24.09
CA ASP A 45 12.31 1.36 -23.89
C ASP A 45 11.34 0.45 -24.67
N ALA A 46 11.86 -0.58 -25.32
CA ALA A 46 11.08 -1.64 -25.97
C ALA A 46 11.02 -2.89 -25.10
N VAL A 47 9.89 -3.62 -25.17
CA VAL A 47 9.76 -4.91 -24.50
C VAL A 47 10.71 -5.89 -25.13
N TRP A 48 11.70 -6.31 -24.36
CA TRP A 48 12.68 -7.30 -24.82
C TRP A 48 12.30 -8.71 -24.37
N CYS A 49 11.82 -8.86 -23.13
CA CYS A 49 11.39 -10.14 -22.58
C CYS A 49 10.24 -9.95 -21.58
N SER A 50 9.27 -10.86 -21.58
CA SER A 50 8.13 -10.81 -20.66
C SER A 50 7.78 -12.21 -20.16
N SER A 51 7.34 -12.30 -18.92
CA SER A 51 6.76 -13.51 -18.34
C SER A 51 5.41 -13.90 -18.97
N LEU A 52 4.79 -12.99 -19.75
CA LEU A 52 3.57 -13.27 -20.49
C LEU A 52 3.91 -13.79 -21.91
N PRO A 53 3.17 -14.80 -22.39
CA PRO A 53 3.38 -15.33 -23.73
C PRO A 53 3.30 -14.24 -24.81
N GLY A 54 4.21 -14.29 -25.78
CA GLY A 54 4.28 -13.34 -26.89
C GLY A 54 4.77 -11.95 -26.48
N ASN A 55 5.57 -11.85 -25.42
CA ASN A 55 6.14 -10.59 -24.90
C ASN A 55 5.08 -9.51 -24.63
N ARG A 56 3.91 -9.92 -24.15
CA ARG A 56 2.83 -9.00 -23.78
C ARG A 56 3.16 -8.25 -22.49
N VAL A 57 2.55 -7.07 -22.35
CA VAL A 57 2.63 -6.24 -21.14
C VAL A 57 1.24 -5.87 -20.68
N LEU A 58 1.11 -5.58 -19.38
CA LEU A 58 -0.16 -5.15 -18.79
C LEU A 58 -0.46 -3.66 -19.02
N LEU A 59 0.52 -2.88 -19.47
CA LEU A 59 0.36 -1.44 -19.68
C LEU A 59 -0.08 -1.14 -21.11
N VAL A 60 -0.99 -0.18 -21.26
CA VAL A 60 -1.43 0.33 -22.58
C VAL A 60 -0.30 1.13 -23.23
N ASN A 61 0.49 1.85 -22.43
CA ASN A 61 1.62 2.63 -22.93
C ASN A 61 2.82 2.51 -21.97
N SER A 62 3.82 1.76 -22.38
CA SER A 62 5.04 1.54 -21.59
C SER A 62 6.10 2.65 -21.76
N SER A 63 5.91 3.55 -22.73
CA SER A 63 6.91 4.57 -23.08
C SER A 63 7.00 5.72 -22.05
N ILE A 64 6.09 5.83 -21.09
CA ILE A 64 5.99 6.95 -20.15
C ILE A 64 6.14 6.43 -18.72
N LEU A 65 7.12 5.60 -18.45
CA LEU A 65 7.40 5.18 -17.09
C LEU A 65 8.40 6.15 -16.44
N PRO A 66 8.02 6.81 -15.34
CA PRO A 66 8.96 7.65 -14.60
C PRO A 66 10.10 6.81 -14.01
N GLU A 67 11.23 7.44 -13.69
CA GLU A 67 12.38 6.77 -13.08
C GLU A 67 12.14 6.31 -11.62
N SER A 68 10.96 6.58 -11.07
CA SER A 68 10.60 6.15 -9.72
C SER A 68 10.60 4.64 -9.58
N SER A 69 11.22 4.11 -8.54
CA SER A 69 11.28 2.67 -8.28
C SER A 69 9.92 2.04 -7.98
N LEU A 70 8.90 2.82 -7.69
CA LEU A 70 7.54 2.37 -7.41
C LEU A 70 6.54 3.29 -8.10
N LEU A 71 5.58 2.71 -8.80
CA LEU A 71 4.55 3.42 -9.54
C LEU A 71 3.19 2.74 -9.37
N LEU A 72 2.19 3.52 -9.00
CA LEU A 72 0.80 3.08 -8.97
C LEU A 72 0.11 3.53 -10.27
N VAL A 73 -0.30 2.54 -11.09
CA VAL A 73 -0.93 2.76 -12.40
C VAL A 73 -2.43 2.61 -12.25
N PRO A 74 -3.23 3.60 -12.66
CA PRO A 74 -4.69 3.52 -12.62
C PRO A 74 -5.24 2.51 -13.64
N SER A 75 -6.42 1.99 -13.37
CA SER A 75 -7.13 1.01 -14.20
C SER A 75 -7.26 1.41 -15.68
N ALA A 76 -7.48 2.71 -15.94
CA ALA A 76 -7.59 3.25 -17.29
C ALA A 76 -6.31 3.10 -18.15
N SER A 77 -5.17 2.90 -17.51
CA SER A 77 -3.86 2.75 -18.18
C SER A 77 -3.38 1.30 -18.25
N THR A 78 -4.24 0.35 -17.87
CA THR A 78 -3.93 -1.09 -17.91
C THR A 78 -4.83 -1.82 -18.89
N VAL A 79 -4.30 -2.87 -19.52
CA VAL A 79 -5.02 -3.66 -20.54
C VAL A 79 -6.23 -4.39 -19.94
N ASN A 80 -6.14 -4.80 -18.69
CA ASN A 80 -7.20 -5.56 -18.01
C ASN A 80 -8.18 -4.69 -17.19
N GLY A 81 -8.04 -3.35 -17.25
CA GLY A 81 -8.90 -2.42 -16.52
C GLY A 81 -8.79 -2.50 -15.00
N LEU A 82 -7.72 -3.09 -14.46
CA LEU A 82 -7.46 -3.15 -13.02
C LEU A 82 -6.22 -2.31 -12.67
N PRO A 83 -6.20 -1.61 -11.54
CA PRO A 83 -5.02 -0.90 -11.12
C PRO A 83 -3.88 -1.87 -10.83
N VAL A 84 -2.66 -1.41 -10.98
CA VAL A 84 -1.47 -2.22 -10.74
C VAL A 84 -0.39 -1.40 -10.07
N LEU A 85 0.28 -2.00 -9.09
CA LEU A 85 1.48 -1.45 -8.50
C LEU A 85 2.69 -2.03 -9.23
N LEU A 86 3.52 -1.15 -9.79
CA LEU A 86 4.75 -1.53 -10.46
C LEU A 86 5.94 -1.24 -9.57
N TYR A 87 6.81 -2.22 -9.44
CA TYR A 87 8.16 -2.04 -8.92
C TYR A 87 9.14 -2.12 -10.09
N GLN A 88 10.00 -1.11 -10.23
CA GLN A 88 10.97 -1.08 -11.32
C GLN A 88 12.39 -0.81 -10.82
N THR A 89 13.34 -1.33 -11.55
CA THR A 89 14.76 -1.08 -11.36
C THR A 89 15.45 -0.99 -12.72
N ILE A 90 16.58 -0.27 -12.75
CA ILE A 90 17.42 -0.15 -13.95
C ILE A 90 18.75 -0.84 -13.66
N HIS A 91 19.15 -1.74 -14.54
CA HIS A 91 20.40 -2.45 -14.44
C HIS A 91 21.02 -2.61 -15.84
N ALA A 92 22.29 -2.20 -16.00
CA ALA A 92 23.06 -2.34 -17.25
C ALA A 92 22.29 -1.89 -18.52
N GLY A 93 21.58 -0.75 -18.43
CA GLY A 93 20.78 -0.23 -19.54
C GLY A 93 19.44 -0.94 -19.79
N SER A 94 19.13 -1.99 -19.03
CA SER A 94 17.85 -2.67 -19.06
C SER A 94 16.97 -2.17 -17.93
N ARG A 95 15.67 -1.97 -18.21
CA ARG A 95 14.66 -1.64 -17.20
C ARG A 95 13.85 -2.89 -16.89
N ILE A 96 13.85 -3.30 -15.65
CA ILE A 96 13.08 -4.45 -15.16
C ILE A 96 11.87 -3.94 -14.41
N ILE A 97 10.69 -4.42 -14.79
CA ILE A 97 9.41 -4.03 -14.23
C ILE A 97 8.71 -5.27 -13.69
N VAL A 98 8.34 -5.22 -12.44
CA VAL A 98 7.56 -6.27 -11.78
C VAL A 98 6.21 -5.69 -11.39
N SER A 99 5.12 -6.32 -11.83
CA SER A 99 3.77 -5.91 -11.46
C SER A 99 3.27 -6.70 -10.26
N ILE A 100 2.67 -5.97 -9.31
CA ILE A 100 2.09 -6.51 -8.07
C ILE A 100 0.57 -6.35 -8.14
N SER A 101 -0.16 -7.40 -7.76
CA SER A 101 -1.63 -7.38 -7.75
C SER A 101 -2.15 -6.36 -6.73
N ASP A 102 -3.10 -5.54 -7.16
CA ASP A 102 -3.82 -4.60 -6.30
C ASP A 102 -4.67 -5.29 -5.23
N SER A 103 -5.22 -6.48 -5.53
CA SER A 103 -6.05 -7.23 -4.58
C SER A 103 -5.32 -7.51 -3.26
N HIS A 104 -4.08 -7.98 -3.33
CA HIS A 104 -3.28 -8.23 -2.12
C HIS A 104 -2.96 -6.97 -1.33
N ILE A 105 -2.81 -5.84 -2.02
CA ILE A 105 -2.61 -4.55 -1.36
C ILE A 105 -3.88 -4.11 -0.66
N ARG A 106 -5.04 -4.27 -1.31
CA ARG A 106 -6.34 -3.96 -0.72
C ARG A 106 -6.65 -4.85 0.49
N ASP A 107 -6.38 -6.15 0.39
CA ASP A 107 -6.53 -7.09 1.50
C ASP A 107 -5.67 -6.67 2.71
N ALA A 108 -4.45 -6.18 2.46
CA ALA A 108 -3.58 -5.65 3.51
C ALA A 108 -4.08 -4.30 4.08
N LEU A 109 -4.81 -3.50 3.30
CA LEU A 109 -5.43 -2.25 3.74
C LEU A 109 -6.77 -2.48 4.47
N ASP A 110 -7.46 -3.59 4.19
CA ASP A 110 -8.75 -3.96 4.81
C ASP A 110 -8.58 -4.53 6.24
N MET A 111 -7.61 -4.01 6.96
CA MET A 111 -7.48 -4.36 8.37
C MET A 111 -8.63 -3.75 9.17
N PRO A 112 -9.34 -4.53 10.03
CA PRO A 112 -10.50 -4.05 10.76
C PRO A 112 -10.10 -3.11 11.91
N LEU A 113 -9.75 -1.89 11.59
CA LEU A 113 -9.50 -0.83 12.55
C LEU A 113 -10.70 0.13 12.59
N ASN A 114 -11.86 -0.41 13.04
CA ASN A 114 -13.03 0.37 13.53
C ASN A 114 -13.27 1.71 12.81
N GLY A 115 -13.67 1.68 11.55
CA GLY A 115 -14.14 2.87 10.83
C GLY A 115 -13.03 3.85 10.38
N VAL A 116 -11.79 3.40 10.34
CA VAL A 116 -10.68 4.16 9.75
C VAL A 116 -10.45 3.66 8.33
N GLU A 117 -10.59 4.54 7.35
CA GLU A 117 -10.26 4.25 5.97
C GLU A 117 -8.76 4.44 5.73
N TYR A 118 -8.15 3.45 5.12
CA TYR A 118 -6.73 3.47 4.74
C TYR A 118 -6.61 3.64 3.24
N SER A 119 -5.57 4.32 2.81
CA SER A 119 -5.18 4.38 1.41
C SER A 119 -3.66 4.28 1.26
N LEU A 120 -3.22 3.58 0.22
CA LEU A 120 -1.82 3.52 -0.15
C LEU A 120 -1.50 4.71 -1.05
N ARG A 121 -0.50 5.50 -0.67
CA ARG A 121 0.01 6.59 -1.49
C ARG A 121 1.35 6.24 -2.12
N VAL A 122 1.42 6.35 -3.44
CA VAL A 122 2.65 6.23 -4.23
C VAL A 122 2.76 7.48 -5.10
N GLY A 123 3.75 8.31 -4.83
CA GLY A 123 3.86 9.62 -5.48
C GLY A 123 2.61 10.48 -5.24
N ASN A 124 1.93 10.85 -6.32
CA ASN A 124 0.68 11.60 -6.29
C ASN A 124 -0.58 10.73 -6.39
N ASN A 125 -0.44 9.42 -6.56
CA ASN A 125 -1.56 8.50 -6.68
C ASN A 125 -1.91 7.85 -5.35
N LEU A 126 -3.20 7.66 -5.12
CA LEU A 126 -3.79 7.03 -3.94
C LEU A 126 -4.59 5.81 -4.38
N LEU A 127 -4.31 4.65 -3.81
CA LEU A 127 -5.14 3.45 -3.94
C LEU A 127 -6.01 3.29 -2.70
N GLY A 128 -7.32 3.35 -2.89
CA GLY A 128 -8.31 3.08 -1.84
C GLY A 128 -8.68 1.60 -1.74
N LEU A 129 -9.49 1.27 -0.73
CA LEU A 129 -10.02 -0.09 -0.50
C LEU A 129 -10.88 -0.60 -1.66
N THR A 130 -11.60 0.29 -2.34
CA THR A 130 -12.44 -0.04 -3.51
C THR A 130 -11.63 -0.43 -4.74
N GLY A 131 -10.31 -0.20 -4.74
CA GLY A 131 -9.45 -0.41 -5.90
C GLY A 131 -9.38 0.81 -6.83
N ASP A 132 -10.04 1.92 -6.47
CA ASP A 132 -9.96 3.14 -7.25
C ASP A 132 -8.63 3.85 -7.00
N VAL A 133 -7.99 4.27 -8.09
CA VAL A 133 -6.80 5.11 -8.03
C VAL A 133 -7.20 6.55 -8.28
N THR A 134 -7.00 7.38 -7.26
CA THR A 134 -7.27 8.82 -7.31
C THR A 134 -5.99 9.62 -7.17
N THR A 135 -5.99 10.85 -7.67
CA THR A 135 -4.87 11.78 -7.45
C THR A 135 -4.99 12.40 -6.04
N ALA A 136 -3.87 12.45 -5.34
CA ALA A 136 -3.81 13.07 -4.02
C ALA A 136 -4.12 14.57 -4.13
N ASP A 137 -5.18 15.02 -3.47
CA ASP A 137 -5.53 16.42 -3.36
C ASP A 137 -4.62 17.10 -2.30
N PRO A 138 -3.78 18.06 -2.69
CA PRO A 138 -2.89 18.74 -1.76
C PRO A 138 -3.64 19.61 -0.73
N THR A 139 -4.89 19.97 -1.02
CA THR A 139 -5.71 20.82 -0.14
C THR A 139 -6.39 20.02 0.98
N LYS A 140 -6.58 18.72 0.82
CA LYS A 140 -7.12 17.87 1.88
C LYS A 140 -6.10 17.69 3.00
N LYS A 141 -6.44 18.23 4.17
CA LYS A 141 -5.64 18.11 5.38
C LYS A 141 -5.55 16.62 5.77
N GLN A 142 -4.40 16.03 5.49
CA GLN A 142 -4.14 14.61 5.78
C GLN A 142 -3.85 14.49 7.27
N LEU A 143 -4.71 13.78 7.99
CA LEU A 143 -4.66 13.70 9.45
C LEU A 143 -3.49 12.87 9.97
N LEU A 144 -3.12 11.81 9.28
CA LEU A 144 -1.96 11.01 9.63
C LEU A 144 -1.38 10.32 8.38
N ARG A 145 -0.06 10.33 8.27
CA ARG A 145 0.68 9.69 7.20
C ARG A 145 1.88 8.95 7.76
N VAL A 146 1.94 7.65 7.51
CA VAL A 146 3.09 6.81 7.88
C VAL A 146 3.86 6.46 6.61
N LYS A 147 5.13 6.86 6.55
CA LYS A 147 6.03 6.52 5.45
C LYS A 147 6.63 5.14 5.67
N ALA A 148 6.76 4.37 4.59
CA ALA A 148 7.49 3.11 4.64
C ALA A 148 9.00 3.36 4.77
N SER A 149 9.67 2.51 5.56
CA SER A 149 11.11 2.51 5.63
C SER A 149 11.70 1.81 4.39
N GLY A 150 12.47 2.55 3.59
CA GLY A 150 13.20 1.99 2.44
C GLY A 150 12.41 1.86 1.13
N TYR A 151 11.15 2.33 1.07
CA TYR A 151 10.36 2.34 -0.16
C TYR A 151 9.60 3.66 -0.33
N PRO A 152 9.40 4.17 -1.56
CA PRO A 152 8.77 5.46 -1.82
C PRO A 152 7.24 5.40 -1.76
N PHE A 153 6.68 4.82 -0.70
CA PHE A 153 5.24 4.85 -0.46
C PHE A 153 4.90 5.23 0.98
N SER A 154 3.65 5.56 1.20
CA SER A 154 3.11 5.85 2.53
C SER A 154 1.67 5.38 2.63
N VAL A 155 1.25 5.03 3.85
CA VAL A 155 -0.15 4.77 4.17
C VAL A 155 -0.75 6.03 4.76
N GLN A 156 -1.92 6.42 4.28
CA GLN A 156 -2.69 7.55 4.75
C GLN A 156 -3.95 7.05 5.45
N PHE A 157 -4.34 7.78 6.49
CA PHE A 157 -5.51 7.46 7.30
C PHE A 157 -6.51 8.60 7.18
N ASN A 158 -7.72 8.29 6.73
CA ASN A 158 -8.86 9.18 6.79
C ASN A 158 -9.59 8.93 8.12
N SER A 159 -9.12 9.54 9.19
CA SER A 159 -9.83 9.49 10.48
C SER A 159 -10.60 10.78 10.68
N PRO A 160 -11.92 10.74 10.92
CA PRO A 160 -12.65 11.92 11.30
C PRO A 160 -12.10 12.45 12.64
N PRO A 161 -11.91 13.78 12.78
CA PRO A 161 -11.27 14.40 13.95
C PRO A 161 -11.98 14.10 15.28
N LEU A 162 -13.26 13.74 15.23
CA LEU A 162 -14.07 13.40 16.41
C LEU A 162 -13.88 11.95 16.90
N PHE A 163 -13.26 11.10 16.11
CA PHE A 163 -13.14 9.68 16.46
C PHE A 163 -12.13 9.44 17.58
N SER A 164 -11.05 10.20 17.63
CA SER A 164 -10.04 10.10 18.69
C SER A 164 -10.56 10.62 20.03
N LEU A 165 -11.33 11.72 20.04
CA LEU A 165 -11.93 12.27 21.25
C LEU A 165 -13.03 11.36 21.81
N LYS A 166 -13.93 10.85 20.96
CA LYS A 166 -15.02 9.96 21.39
C LYS A 166 -14.48 8.63 21.97
N ARG A 167 -13.37 8.11 21.42
CA ARG A 167 -12.71 6.91 21.93
C ARG A 167 -11.98 7.16 23.25
N LEU A 168 -11.38 8.34 23.40
CA LEU A 168 -10.77 8.77 24.66
C LEU A 168 -11.84 8.95 25.73
N PHE A 169 -12.96 9.59 25.42
CA PHE A 169 -14.10 9.76 26.32
C PHE A 169 -14.75 8.42 26.71
N ASN A 170 -14.93 7.48 25.78
CA ASN A 170 -15.50 6.17 26.13
C ASN A 170 -14.55 5.31 26.98
N ARG A 171 -13.24 5.43 26.82
CA ARG A 171 -12.26 4.71 27.65
C ARG A 171 -11.98 5.40 28.99
N ALA A 172 -11.85 6.72 28.99
CA ALA A 172 -11.55 7.49 30.19
C ALA A 172 -12.81 7.91 30.96
N GLY A 173 -13.95 8.09 30.29
CA GLY A 173 -15.19 8.55 30.86
C GLY A 173 -15.71 7.64 31.96
N GLY A 174 -15.62 6.33 31.79
CA GLY A 174 -16.01 5.36 32.81
C GLY A 174 -15.16 5.44 34.09
N VAL A 175 -13.84 5.60 33.90
CA VAL A 175 -12.89 5.71 35.02
C VAL A 175 -13.08 7.05 35.75
N VAL A 176 -13.25 8.14 35.01
CA VAL A 176 -13.49 9.47 35.59
C VAL A 176 -14.81 9.50 36.34
N LEU A 177 -15.88 8.93 35.77
CA LEU A 177 -17.18 8.84 36.44
C LEU A 177 -17.10 8.01 37.74
N PHE A 178 -16.40 6.89 37.70
CA PHE A 178 -16.18 6.02 38.85
C PHE A 178 -15.41 6.75 39.98
N LEU A 179 -14.35 7.47 39.64
CA LEU A 179 -13.58 8.27 40.59
C LEU A 179 -14.40 9.40 41.20
N LEU A 180 -15.27 10.08 40.42
CA LEU A 180 -16.17 11.12 40.93
C LEU A 180 -17.22 10.55 41.90
N ILE A 181 -17.75 9.35 41.60
CA ILE A 181 -18.71 8.69 42.51
C ILE A 181 -18.04 8.32 43.85
N ILE A 182 -16.84 7.73 43.82
CA ILE A 182 -16.09 7.38 45.04
C ILE A 182 -15.73 8.63 45.83
N SER A 183 -15.28 9.69 45.18
CA SER A 183 -14.94 10.96 45.80
C SER A 183 -16.15 11.61 46.50
N SER A 184 -17.31 11.65 45.84
CA SER A 184 -18.53 12.21 46.41
C SER A 184 -19.06 11.35 47.57
N LEU A 185 -18.97 10.03 47.48
CA LEU A 185 -19.37 9.12 48.54
C LEU A 185 -18.50 9.26 49.80
N SER A 186 -17.19 9.38 49.63
CA SER A 186 -16.25 9.59 50.74
C SER A 186 -16.45 10.95 51.40
N ALA A 187 -16.69 12.01 50.61
CA ALA A 187 -17.01 13.32 51.16
C ALA A 187 -18.31 13.31 51.97
N TYR A 188 -19.36 12.63 51.47
CA TYR A 188 -20.64 12.49 52.17
C TYR A 188 -20.50 11.72 53.50
N ILE A 189 -19.73 10.61 53.50
CA ILE A 189 -19.48 9.82 54.71
C ILE A 189 -18.71 10.66 55.75
N LEU A 190 -17.69 11.40 55.31
CA LEU A 190 -16.89 12.26 56.18
C LEU A 190 -17.74 13.37 56.82
N GLN A 191 -18.59 14.03 56.02
CA GLN A 191 -19.50 15.09 56.50
C GLN A 191 -20.49 14.55 57.54
N ARG A 192 -21.01 13.33 57.33
CA ARG A 192 -21.95 12.69 58.24
C ARG A 192 -21.28 12.23 59.55
N TYR A 193 -19.99 11.94 59.50
CA TYR A 193 -19.22 11.57 60.70
C TYR A 193 -18.93 12.80 61.58
N ILE A 194 -18.54 13.92 60.96
CA ILE A 194 -18.24 15.19 61.66
C ILE A 194 -19.50 15.86 62.20
N SER A 195 -20.66 15.63 61.59
CA SER A 195 -21.96 16.25 62.06
C SER A 195 -22.63 15.43 63.12
N LYS A 196 -22.04 14.38 63.69
CA LYS A 196 -22.57 13.56 64.75
C LYS A 196 -21.94 13.82 66.12
N ASP A 197 -20.85 14.59 66.16
CA ASP A 197 -20.26 15.17 67.38
C ASP A 197 -20.74 16.61 67.54
#